data_e4338475d43c1bd0ec176c201aae3158
#
_entry.id   e4338475d43c1bd0ec176c201aae3158
#
_cell.length_a   1.000
_cell.length_b   1.000
_cell.length_c   1.000
_cell.angle_alpha   90.00
_cell.angle_beta   90.00
_cell.angle_gamma   90.00
#
_symmetry.space_group_name_H-M   'P 1'
#
loop_
_entity.id
_entity.type
_entity.pdbx_description
1 polymer ?
#
loop_
_entity_poly.entity_id
_entity_poly.type
_entity_poly.pdbx_seq_one_letter_code
_entity_poly.pdbx_strand_id
1 'polypeptide(L)'
;MCEKEGAVLAPNTYAYRDGFSEAHALAHVLYRLNQGKNYYAIVFELPYDLKLVSDKALSLGIKRGWFGKDTHNKLFHKALSVDDYHRLYNAVYYDLDSWLYSQWEGYPEIASFGLKLKYRGETLDKSKQYVRMRQTKMKEFYYVRYNQSVICLGKNVSDMKKLAFAAANKLKRFEGIDIEVPKVVDLRKGKICFYNFAIRLVMRHGKYVAETRVRVERCRAIKLELKKAFKRVMASKNIVKDVAAYNNLIGRFRRDFRYATRINDDFGRIARELDIWCYHQLTRDNRCGYHKKDGDSTVRVYRGQVIKTLYGTAFFAPHMKKR
;
A
#
# COMPACT_ATOMS: atom_id res chain seq x y z
N MET A 1 -22.75 -13.63 20.84
CA MET A 1 -21.35 -13.74 20.38
C MET A 1 -20.68 -12.42 20.72
N CYS A 2 -19.86 -12.41 21.79
CA CYS A 2 -19.10 -11.19 22.14
C CYS A 2 -18.06 -10.95 21.06
N GLU A 3 -18.21 -9.89 20.29
CA GLU A 3 -17.12 -9.32 19.53
C GLU A 3 -15.99 -9.00 20.51
N LYS A 4 -14.91 -9.78 20.43
CA LYS A 4 -13.66 -9.38 21.10
C LYS A 4 -13.29 -8.04 20.52
N GLU A 5 -13.32 -6.99 21.33
CA GLU A 5 -12.75 -5.67 21.00
C GLU A 5 -11.25 -5.85 20.68
N GLY A 6 -10.99 -6.33 19.46
CA GLY A 6 -9.66 -6.37 18.89
C GLY A 6 -9.19 -4.91 18.78
N ALA A 7 -8.02 -4.63 19.28
CA ALA A 7 -7.48 -3.28 19.20
C ALA A 7 -7.49 -2.79 17.78
N VAL A 8 -8.21 -1.73 17.57
CA VAL A 8 -8.35 -1.10 16.27
C VAL A 8 -7.01 -0.47 15.91
N LEU A 9 -6.35 -0.99 14.89
CA LEU A 9 -5.21 -0.32 14.26
C LEU A 9 -5.65 1.06 13.76
N ALA A 10 -4.73 2.02 13.76
CA ALA A 10 -5.03 3.34 13.22
C ALA A 10 -5.63 3.20 11.80
N PRO A 11 -6.68 3.96 11.44
CA PRO A 11 -7.39 3.80 10.16
C PRO A 11 -6.50 3.91 8.93
N ASN A 12 -5.39 4.63 9.05
CA ASN A 12 -4.43 4.90 7.97
C ASN A 12 -3.33 3.84 7.85
N THR A 13 -3.42 2.77 8.65
CA THR A 13 -2.54 1.61 8.58
C THR A 13 -3.19 0.54 7.73
N TYR A 14 -2.64 0.29 6.54
CA TYR A 14 -3.17 -0.67 5.56
C TYR A 14 -2.39 -1.98 5.52
N ALA A 15 -1.25 -2.03 6.19
CA ALA A 15 -0.42 -3.21 6.22
C ALA A 15 -1.07 -4.33 7.02
N TYR A 16 -1.04 -5.54 6.46
CA TYR A 16 -1.42 -6.78 7.15
C TYR A 16 -2.82 -6.74 7.82
N ARG A 17 -3.75 -6.11 7.13
CA ARG A 17 -5.16 -6.07 7.53
C ARG A 17 -6.00 -6.78 6.49
N ASP A 18 -6.90 -7.65 6.94
CA ASP A 18 -7.82 -8.37 6.08
C ASP A 18 -8.68 -7.40 5.26
N GLY A 19 -8.84 -7.69 3.98
CA GLY A 19 -9.59 -6.84 3.06
C GLY A 19 -8.85 -5.60 2.55
N PHE A 20 -7.67 -5.27 3.08
CA PHE A 20 -6.86 -4.15 2.64
C PHE A 20 -5.67 -4.58 1.78
N SER A 21 -5.28 -3.73 0.84
CA SER A 21 -4.19 -3.98 -0.11
C SER A 21 -3.41 -2.71 -0.37
N GLU A 22 -2.28 -2.87 -1.06
CA GLU A 22 -1.47 -1.78 -1.61
C GLU A 22 -2.32 -0.75 -2.38
N ALA A 23 -3.32 -1.23 -3.13
CA ALA A 23 -4.21 -0.35 -3.89
C ALA A 23 -5.04 0.57 -2.99
N HIS A 24 -5.47 0.11 -1.81
CA HIS A 24 -6.22 0.93 -0.86
C HIS A 24 -5.33 2.01 -0.23
N ALA A 25 -4.10 1.64 0.14
CA ALA A 25 -3.12 2.61 0.66
C ALA A 25 -2.81 3.69 -0.39
N LEU A 26 -2.55 3.29 -1.65
CA LEU A 26 -2.32 4.24 -2.73
C LEU A 26 -3.55 5.12 -2.99
N ALA A 27 -4.76 4.55 -3.00
CA ALA A 27 -6.00 5.32 -3.18
C ALA A 27 -6.15 6.42 -2.11
N HIS A 28 -5.81 6.12 -0.85
CA HIS A 28 -5.83 7.12 0.23
C HIS A 28 -4.80 8.22 -0.02
N VAL A 29 -3.57 7.88 -0.38
CA VAL A 29 -2.53 8.88 -0.73
C VAL A 29 -3.01 9.77 -1.88
N LEU A 30 -3.54 9.20 -2.96
CA LEU A 30 -4.06 9.95 -4.10
C LEU A 30 -5.23 10.87 -3.72
N TYR A 31 -6.14 10.39 -2.90
CA TYR A 31 -7.25 11.19 -2.38
C TYR A 31 -6.74 12.44 -1.67
N ARG A 32 -5.77 12.29 -0.73
CA ARG A 32 -5.19 13.41 0.01
C ARG A 32 -4.41 14.39 -0.87
N LEU A 33 -3.70 13.90 -1.86
CA LEU A 33 -2.99 14.74 -2.83
C LEU A 33 -3.94 15.52 -3.74
N ASN A 34 -5.02 14.86 -4.22
CA ASN A 34 -5.99 15.48 -5.12
C ASN A 34 -6.97 16.43 -4.43
N GLN A 35 -7.10 16.38 -3.10
CA GLN A 35 -7.80 17.41 -2.32
C GLN A 35 -7.12 18.79 -2.41
N GLY A 36 -5.89 18.84 -2.90
CA GLY A 36 -5.11 20.03 -3.13
C GLY A 36 -4.35 20.55 -1.91
N LYS A 37 -3.30 21.34 -2.19
CA LYS A 37 -2.39 21.98 -1.22
C LYS A 37 -1.45 21.05 -0.43
N ASN A 38 -1.56 19.72 -0.51
CA ASN A 38 -0.62 18.78 0.11
C ASN A 38 0.57 18.54 -0.84
N TYR A 39 1.45 19.53 -0.98
CA TYR A 39 2.52 19.53 -1.97
C TYR A 39 3.82 18.90 -1.48
N TYR A 40 3.98 18.75 -0.18
CA TYR A 40 5.20 18.24 0.43
C TYR A 40 4.96 16.87 1.03
N ALA A 41 5.92 15.99 0.80
CA ALA A 41 5.88 14.63 1.30
C ALA A 41 7.19 14.25 1.97
N ILE A 42 7.11 13.39 2.98
CA ILE A 42 8.22 12.60 3.49
C ILE A 42 7.85 11.13 3.38
N VAL A 43 8.82 10.29 3.08
CA VAL A 43 8.70 8.83 3.17
C VAL A 43 9.82 8.31 4.01
N PHE A 44 9.50 7.41 4.90
CA PHE A 44 10.49 6.62 5.63
C PHE A 44 10.13 5.15 5.57
N GLU A 45 11.18 4.34 5.46
CA GLU A 45 11.08 2.89 5.45
C GLU A 45 11.39 2.38 6.85
N LEU A 46 10.45 1.66 7.42
CA LEU A 46 10.61 1.06 8.73
C LEU A 46 11.45 -0.23 8.61
N PRO A 47 12.43 -0.46 9.48
CA PRO A 47 13.23 -1.67 9.44
C PRO A 47 12.35 -2.93 9.60
N TYR A 48 12.71 -3.97 8.87
CA TYR A 48 12.01 -5.26 8.93
C TYR A 48 12.93 -6.29 9.60
N ASP A 49 13.15 -6.11 10.91
CA ASP A 49 14.00 -7.01 11.69
C ASP A 49 13.24 -7.52 12.92
N LEU A 50 13.22 -8.84 13.09
CA LEU A 50 12.63 -9.49 14.26
C LEU A 50 13.36 -9.14 15.57
N LYS A 51 14.62 -8.70 15.49
CA LYS A 51 15.38 -8.22 16.66
C LYS A 51 14.78 -6.96 17.29
N LEU A 52 13.94 -6.24 16.52
CA LEU A 52 13.23 -5.04 17.00
C LEU A 52 11.96 -5.37 17.79
N VAL A 53 11.59 -6.65 17.86
CA VAL A 53 10.41 -7.06 18.62
C VAL A 53 10.73 -7.00 20.10
N SER A 54 10.27 -5.96 20.75
CA SER A 54 10.39 -5.82 22.19
C SER A 54 9.34 -6.65 22.94
N ASP A 55 9.61 -6.97 24.20
CA ASP A 55 8.64 -7.61 25.10
C ASP A 55 7.36 -6.77 25.23
N LYS A 56 7.48 -5.46 25.12
CA LYS A 56 6.34 -4.53 25.07
C LYS A 56 5.44 -4.78 23.87
N ALA A 57 6.01 -4.93 22.66
CA ALA A 57 5.25 -5.22 21.45
C ALA A 57 4.58 -6.60 21.50
N LEU A 58 5.30 -7.60 22.04
CA LEU A 58 4.75 -8.94 22.27
C LEU A 58 3.58 -8.91 23.25
N SER A 59 3.78 -8.29 24.42
CA SER A 59 2.76 -8.17 25.47
C SER A 59 1.53 -7.41 24.96
N LEU A 60 1.73 -6.35 24.17
CA LEU A 60 0.65 -5.60 23.57
C LEU A 60 -0.15 -6.47 22.59
N GLY A 61 0.51 -7.18 21.69
CA GLY A 61 -0.15 -8.03 20.72
C GLY A 61 -0.90 -9.20 21.35
N ILE A 62 -0.35 -9.82 22.41
CA ILE A 62 -1.03 -10.86 23.18
C ILE A 62 -2.26 -10.29 23.90
N LYS A 63 -2.12 -9.16 24.61
CA LYS A 63 -3.21 -8.50 25.32
C LYS A 63 -4.37 -8.14 24.39
N ARG A 64 -4.05 -7.78 23.15
CA ARG A 64 -5.03 -7.39 22.13
C ARG A 64 -5.55 -8.57 21.30
N GLY A 65 -5.07 -9.77 21.54
CA GLY A 65 -5.49 -10.99 20.84
C GLY A 65 -5.06 -11.05 19.38
N TRP A 66 -4.05 -10.28 18.97
CA TRP A 66 -3.50 -10.33 17.61
C TRP A 66 -2.76 -11.64 17.36
N PHE A 67 -2.17 -12.22 18.40
CA PHE A 67 -1.50 -13.53 18.36
C PHE A 67 -1.57 -14.24 19.70
N GLY A 68 -1.34 -15.56 19.70
CA GLY A 68 -1.43 -16.39 20.88
C GLY A 68 -0.26 -16.21 21.86
N LYS A 69 -0.43 -16.69 23.09
CA LYS A 69 0.61 -16.64 24.14
C LYS A 69 1.90 -17.36 23.73
N ASP A 70 1.79 -18.38 22.88
CA ASP A 70 2.95 -19.17 22.41
C ASP A 70 3.82 -18.43 21.37
N THR A 71 3.42 -17.23 20.95
CA THR A 71 4.14 -16.47 19.92
C THR A 71 5.56 -16.13 20.36
N HIS A 72 5.78 -15.91 21.66
CA HIS A 72 7.12 -15.67 22.22
C HIS A 72 8.04 -16.88 21.96
N ASN A 73 7.59 -18.09 22.27
CA ASN A 73 8.36 -19.32 22.03
C ASN A 73 8.60 -19.55 20.54
N LYS A 74 7.57 -19.33 19.70
CA LYS A 74 7.67 -19.44 18.24
C LYS A 74 8.66 -18.44 17.67
N LEU A 75 8.71 -17.21 18.18
CA LEU A 75 9.67 -16.19 17.80
C LEU A 75 11.10 -16.64 18.12
N PHE A 76 11.32 -17.12 19.34
CA PHE A 76 12.62 -17.61 19.80
C PHE A 76 13.14 -18.76 18.93
N HIS A 77 12.28 -19.70 18.57
CA HIS A 77 12.60 -20.86 17.72
C HIS A 77 12.51 -20.57 16.21
N LYS A 78 12.29 -19.32 15.79
CA LYS A 78 12.09 -18.92 14.37
C LYS A 78 10.97 -19.70 13.66
N ALA A 79 9.96 -20.14 14.39
CA ALA A 79 8.85 -20.96 13.90
C ALA A 79 7.55 -20.17 13.66
N LEU A 80 7.66 -18.84 13.45
CA LEU A 80 6.52 -17.98 13.18
C LEU A 80 5.94 -18.25 11.80
N SER A 81 4.62 -18.31 11.72
CA SER A 81 3.92 -18.25 10.44
C SER A 81 4.08 -16.86 9.82
N VAL A 82 3.88 -16.77 8.51
CA VAL A 82 3.92 -15.48 7.79
C VAL A 82 2.87 -14.51 8.37
N ASP A 83 1.70 -15.01 8.74
CA ASP A 83 0.63 -14.19 9.30
C ASP A 83 0.97 -13.69 10.71
N ASP A 84 1.56 -14.54 11.57
CA ASP A 84 2.03 -14.12 12.89
C ASP A 84 3.12 -13.06 12.78
N TYR A 85 4.00 -13.21 11.80
CA TYR A 85 5.04 -12.24 11.50
C TYR A 85 4.46 -10.88 11.12
N HIS A 86 3.44 -10.87 10.29
CA HIS A 86 2.76 -9.65 9.85
C HIS A 86 2.03 -8.94 11.00
N ARG A 87 1.37 -9.71 11.87
CA ARG A 87 0.69 -9.17 13.06
C ARG A 87 1.68 -8.60 14.06
N LEU A 88 2.80 -9.29 14.26
CA LEU A 88 3.87 -8.83 15.12
C LEU A 88 4.45 -7.50 14.66
N TYR A 89 4.62 -7.35 13.35
CA TYR A 89 5.07 -6.11 12.74
C TYR A 89 4.12 -4.92 13.01
N ASN A 90 2.82 -5.16 12.94
CA ASN A 90 1.83 -4.15 13.33
C ASN A 90 1.90 -3.81 14.83
N ALA A 91 2.23 -4.78 15.69
CA ALA A 91 2.40 -4.54 17.12
C ALA A 91 3.63 -3.67 17.41
N VAL A 92 4.76 -3.92 16.74
CA VAL A 92 5.99 -3.12 16.88
C VAL A 92 5.75 -1.66 16.54
N TYR A 93 5.05 -1.36 15.45
CA TYR A 93 4.83 0.01 14.99
C TYR A 93 3.50 0.64 15.42
N TYR A 94 2.77 -0.03 16.31
CA TYR A 94 1.48 0.46 16.79
C TYR A 94 1.56 1.85 17.44
N ASP A 95 2.56 2.06 18.29
CA ASP A 95 2.74 3.33 19.00
C ASP A 95 3.07 4.48 18.06
N LEU A 96 3.84 4.21 17.00
CA LEU A 96 4.12 5.19 15.93
C LEU A 96 2.85 5.54 15.17
N ASP A 97 2.10 4.54 14.71
CA ASP A 97 0.86 4.74 13.97
C ASP A 97 -0.18 5.50 14.79
N SER A 98 -0.35 5.10 16.05
CA SER A 98 -1.28 5.77 16.98
C SER A 98 -0.87 7.20 17.24
N TRP A 99 0.43 7.46 17.39
CA TRP A 99 0.94 8.82 17.57
C TRP A 99 0.72 9.67 16.32
N LEU A 100 1.10 9.18 15.12
CA LEU A 100 0.88 9.91 13.88
C LEU A 100 -0.60 10.24 13.66
N TYR A 101 -1.48 9.28 13.89
CA TYR A 101 -2.92 9.49 13.77
C TYR A 101 -3.45 10.52 14.76
N SER A 102 -2.99 10.47 16.00
CA SER A 102 -3.44 11.37 17.09
C SER A 102 -3.06 12.83 16.86
N GLN A 103 -2.00 13.13 16.09
CA GLN A 103 -1.51 14.49 15.91
C GLN A 103 -2.46 15.37 15.06
N TRP A 104 -3.23 14.77 14.14
CA TRP A 104 -4.14 15.52 13.30
C TRP A 104 -5.46 14.78 13.04
N GLU A 105 -5.42 13.63 12.35
CA GLU A 105 -6.64 12.98 11.84
C GLU A 105 -7.52 12.41 12.95
N GLY A 106 -6.94 11.80 13.95
CA GLY A 106 -7.62 11.25 15.12
C GLY A 106 -7.87 12.21 16.26
N TYR A 107 -7.27 13.40 16.22
CA TYR A 107 -7.36 14.34 17.34
C TYR A 107 -8.79 14.72 17.73
N PRO A 108 -9.72 14.99 16.80
CA PRO A 108 -11.09 15.30 17.16
C PRO A 108 -11.81 14.17 17.91
N GLU A 109 -11.49 12.91 17.58
CA GLU A 109 -12.07 11.73 18.23
C GLU A 109 -11.49 11.56 19.62
N ILE A 110 -10.17 11.67 19.75
CA ILE A 110 -9.45 11.57 21.04
C ILE A 110 -9.87 12.70 21.97
N ALA A 111 -9.93 13.93 21.48
CA ALA A 111 -10.36 15.09 22.25
C ALA A 111 -11.83 14.98 22.71
N SER A 112 -12.69 14.31 21.91
CA SER A 112 -14.08 14.09 22.30
C SER A 112 -14.25 13.08 23.42
N PHE A 113 -13.32 12.13 23.58
CA PHE A 113 -13.31 11.17 24.68
C PHE A 113 -12.85 11.77 26.02
N GLY A 114 -11.92 12.76 25.97
CA GLY A 114 -11.35 13.37 27.19
C GLY A 114 -11.93 14.73 27.55
N LEU A 115 -12.17 15.56 26.57
CA LEU A 115 -12.69 16.92 26.70
C LEU A 115 -13.77 17.08 25.64
N LYS A 116 -15.04 16.95 25.98
CA LYS A 116 -16.11 17.41 25.12
C LYS A 116 -15.81 18.89 24.83
N LEU A 117 -15.22 19.14 23.66
CA LEU A 117 -14.92 20.49 23.21
C LEU A 117 -16.25 21.22 23.06
N LYS A 118 -16.74 21.76 24.18
CA LYS A 118 -17.93 22.61 24.24
C LYS A 118 -17.51 24.01 23.92
N TYR A 119 -18.12 24.62 22.96
CA TYR A 119 -18.07 26.06 22.77
C TYR A 119 -19.45 26.62 23.06
N ARG A 120 -19.56 27.49 24.05
CA ARG A 120 -20.84 28.05 24.53
C ARG A 120 -21.89 26.96 24.87
N GLY A 121 -21.46 25.86 25.46
CA GLY A 121 -22.38 24.79 25.87
C GLY A 121 -22.71 23.75 24.81
N GLU A 122 -22.40 24.00 23.54
CA GLU A 122 -22.70 23.07 22.45
C GLU A 122 -21.50 22.18 22.07
N THR A 123 -21.76 20.92 21.71
CA THR A 123 -20.74 20.02 21.17
C THR A 123 -20.39 20.45 19.74
N LEU A 124 -19.13 20.79 19.51
CA LEU A 124 -18.68 21.17 18.17
C LEU A 124 -18.72 19.98 17.22
N ASP A 125 -19.25 20.18 16.01
CA ASP A 125 -19.13 19.21 14.93
C ASP A 125 -17.66 19.04 14.49
N LYS A 126 -17.38 17.97 13.75
CA LYS A 126 -16.02 17.60 13.32
C LYS A 126 -15.34 18.72 12.51
N SER A 127 -16.11 19.45 11.70
CA SER A 127 -15.58 20.55 10.87
C SER A 127 -15.16 21.74 11.73
N LYS A 128 -15.97 22.12 12.70
CA LYS A 128 -15.66 23.21 13.65
C LYS A 128 -14.48 22.85 14.55
N GLN A 129 -14.35 21.56 14.92
CA GLN A 129 -13.17 21.07 15.66
C GLN A 129 -11.89 21.25 14.86
N TYR A 130 -11.87 20.90 13.57
CA TYR A 130 -10.70 21.12 12.71
C TYR A 130 -10.37 22.60 12.53
N VAL A 131 -11.36 23.48 12.41
CA VAL A 131 -11.12 24.92 12.37
C VAL A 131 -10.42 25.39 13.64
N ARG A 132 -10.86 24.93 14.82
CA ARG A 132 -10.21 25.27 16.09
C ARG A 132 -8.80 24.70 16.20
N MET A 133 -8.58 23.47 15.78
CA MET A 133 -7.24 22.88 15.75
C MET A 133 -6.27 23.76 14.96
N ARG A 134 -6.70 24.28 13.81
CA ARG A 134 -5.90 25.23 13.01
C ARG A 134 -5.66 26.55 13.76
N GLN A 135 -6.64 27.07 14.45
CA GLN A 135 -6.51 28.27 15.27
C GLN A 135 -5.53 28.07 16.44
N THR A 136 -5.46 26.89 17.03
CA THR A 136 -4.50 26.52 18.08
C THR A 136 -3.09 26.18 17.55
N LYS A 137 -2.79 26.50 16.29
CA LYS A 137 -1.51 26.25 15.63
C LYS A 137 -1.15 24.77 15.42
N MET A 138 -2.10 23.86 15.57
CA MET A 138 -1.89 22.46 15.19
C MET A 138 -1.65 22.37 13.68
N LYS A 139 -0.70 21.53 13.32
CA LYS A 139 -0.23 21.42 11.92
C LYS A 139 -0.97 20.31 11.22
N GLU A 140 -1.56 20.66 10.08
CA GLU A 140 -2.31 19.72 9.26
C GLU A 140 -1.33 18.87 8.45
N PHE A 141 -1.36 17.55 8.67
CA PHE A 141 -0.72 16.58 7.83
C PHE A 141 -1.54 15.28 7.79
N TYR A 142 -1.24 14.44 6.83
CA TYR A 142 -1.88 13.14 6.63
C TYR A 142 -0.82 12.08 6.51
N TYR A 143 -1.05 10.90 7.08
CA TYR A 143 -0.11 9.79 6.92
C TYR A 143 -0.82 8.54 6.39
N VAL A 144 -0.08 7.68 5.73
CA VAL A 144 -0.51 6.34 5.30
C VAL A 144 0.66 5.40 5.49
N ARG A 145 0.42 4.25 6.11
CA ARG A 145 1.40 3.17 6.20
C ARG A 145 0.94 1.95 5.41
N TYR A 146 1.83 1.44 4.58
CA TYR A 146 1.67 0.15 3.94
C TYR A 146 2.98 -0.64 4.05
N ASN A 147 2.92 -1.83 4.66
CA ASN A 147 4.11 -2.61 5.03
C ASN A 147 5.10 -1.75 5.83
N GLN A 148 6.32 -1.63 5.32
CA GLN A 148 7.43 -0.88 5.89
C GLN A 148 7.40 0.60 5.51
N SER A 149 6.69 0.96 4.45
CA SER A 149 6.66 2.31 3.93
C SER A 149 5.62 3.17 4.66
N VAL A 150 6.07 4.28 5.21
CA VAL A 150 5.20 5.34 5.75
C VAL A 150 5.37 6.57 4.89
N ILE A 151 4.27 7.10 4.39
CA ILE A 151 4.23 8.41 3.72
C ILE A 151 3.45 9.41 4.56
N CYS A 152 4.02 10.60 4.76
CA CYS A 152 3.30 11.73 5.33
C CYS A 152 3.22 12.86 4.31
N LEU A 153 2.07 13.51 4.24
CA LEU A 153 1.73 14.57 3.28
C LEU A 153 1.34 15.84 4.02
N GLY A 154 1.80 16.98 3.55
CA GLY A 154 1.48 18.26 4.20
C GLY A 154 1.60 19.46 3.26
N LYS A 155 1.16 20.63 3.78
CA LYS A 155 1.06 21.89 3.04
C LYS A 155 2.34 22.72 3.08
N ASN A 156 3.11 22.60 4.16
CA ASN A 156 4.26 23.44 4.47
C ASN A 156 5.54 22.63 4.64
N VAL A 157 6.62 23.06 4.01
CA VAL A 157 7.92 22.41 4.12
C VAL A 157 8.48 22.42 5.54
N SER A 158 8.31 23.54 6.27
CA SER A 158 8.79 23.68 7.65
C SER A 158 8.09 22.70 8.60
N ASP A 159 6.78 22.56 8.47
CA ASP A 159 5.99 21.65 9.31
C ASP A 159 6.36 20.20 9.02
N MET A 160 6.58 19.85 7.73
CA MET A 160 7.02 18.52 7.33
C MET A 160 8.44 18.20 7.81
N LYS A 161 9.37 19.17 7.84
CA LYS A 161 10.70 18.98 8.45
C LYS A 161 10.60 18.68 9.95
N LYS A 162 9.76 19.42 10.68
CA LYS A 162 9.52 19.18 12.11
C LYS A 162 8.91 17.81 12.35
N LEU A 163 7.94 17.40 11.53
CA LEU A 163 7.33 16.07 11.59
C LEU A 163 8.36 14.96 11.34
N ALA A 164 9.21 15.11 10.32
CA ALA A 164 10.27 14.16 10.00
C ALA A 164 11.21 13.92 11.19
N PHE A 165 11.68 15.02 11.81
CA PHE A 165 12.53 14.97 12.99
C PHE A 165 11.81 14.36 14.20
N ALA A 166 10.56 14.76 14.46
CA ALA A 166 9.78 14.23 15.56
C ALA A 166 9.50 12.72 15.40
N ALA A 167 9.20 12.25 14.19
CA ALA A 167 8.98 10.82 13.91
C ALA A 167 10.26 10.01 14.11
N ALA A 168 11.40 10.47 13.61
CA ALA A 168 12.69 9.81 13.83
C ALA A 168 13.05 9.73 15.32
N ASN A 169 12.88 10.84 16.07
CA ASN A 169 13.11 10.86 17.51
C ASN A 169 12.13 9.97 18.29
N LYS A 170 10.87 9.90 17.85
CA LYS A 170 9.87 9.00 18.44
C LYS A 170 10.31 7.55 18.32
N LEU A 171 10.70 7.12 17.12
CA LEU A 171 11.20 5.76 16.87
C LEU A 171 12.47 5.47 17.70
N LYS A 172 13.43 6.39 17.73
CA LYS A 172 14.65 6.21 18.50
C LYS A 172 14.42 6.09 20.02
N ARG A 173 13.60 6.97 20.59
CA ARG A 173 13.40 7.04 22.05
C ARG A 173 12.46 5.96 22.58
N PHE A 174 11.42 5.60 21.84
CA PHE A 174 10.35 4.73 22.34
C PHE A 174 10.43 3.30 21.82
N GLU A 175 11.02 3.12 20.62
CA GLU A 175 11.13 1.81 19.99
C GLU A 175 12.59 1.34 19.85
N GLY A 176 13.58 2.19 20.20
CA GLY A 176 15.00 1.88 20.03
C GLY A 176 15.45 1.80 18.57
N ILE A 177 14.61 2.27 17.63
CA ILE A 177 14.83 2.19 16.19
C ILE A 177 15.45 3.49 15.71
N ASP A 178 16.69 3.43 15.22
CA ASP A 178 17.36 4.57 14.63
C ASP A 178 17.15 4.57 13.11
N ILE A 179 16.54 5.63 12.61
CA ILE A 179 16.35 5.87 11.18
C ILE A 179 16.96 7.20 10.78
N GLU A 180 17.45 7.30 9.55
CA GLU A 180 17.84 8.59 8.99
C GLU A 180 16.60 9.50 8.90
N VAL A 181 16.75 10.79 9.30
CA VAL A 181 15.66 11.76 9.19
C VAL A 181 15.26 11.93 7.73
N PRO A 182 14.00 11.60 7.36
CA PRO A 182 13.59 11.60 5.97
C PRO A 182 13.61 13.01 5.37
N LYS A 183 14.04 13.10 4.11
CA LYS A 183 14.06 14.36 3.36
C LYS A 183 12.65 14.76 2.93
N VAL A 184 12.34 16.05 3.08
CA VAL A 184 11.08 16.60 2.56
C VAL A 184 11.20 16.84 1.06
N VAL A 185 10.27 16.29 0.29
CA VAL A 185 10.20 16.42 -1.16
C VAL A 185 9.02 17.28 -1.56
N ASP A 186 9.25 18.29 -2.39
CA ASP A 186 8.19 19.02 -3.09
C ASP A 186 7.75 18.19 -4.31
N LEU A 187 6.57 17.61 -4.24
CA LEU A 187 6.03 16.71 -5.26
C LEU A 187 5.74 17.40 -6.61
N ARG A 188 5.70 18.73 -6.64
CA ARG A 188 5.55 19.52 -7.88
C ARG A 188 6.86 19.57 -8.68
N LYS A 189 8.00 19.45 -8.00
CA LYS A 189 9.35 19.53 -8.57
C LYS A 189 10.04 18.18 -8.64
N GLY A 190 9.66 17.25 -7.77
CA GLY A 190 10.28 15.93 -7.64
C GLY A 190 9.25 14.81 -7.55
N LYS A 191 9.76 13.61 -7.39
CA LYS A 191 8.97 12.40 -7.12
C LYS A 191 9.41 11.76 -5.82
N ILE A 192 8.48 11.09 -5.15
CA ILE A 192 8.76 10.28 -3.97
C ILE A 192 8.36 8.83 -4.22
N CYS A 193 9.10 7.89 -3.66
CA CYS A 193 8.76 6.48 -3.73
C CYS A 193 8.01 6.08 -2.47
N PHE A 194 6.82 5.51 -2.63
CA PHE A 194 6.02 4.92 -1.57
C PHE A 194 5.73 3.48 -1.96
N TYR A 195 6.32 2.55 -1.24
CA TYR A 195 6.28 1.11 -1.52
C TYR A 195 6.61 0.79 -3.00
N ASN A 196 5.65 0.29 -3.77
CA ASN A 196 5.86 -0.05 -5.19
C ASN A 196 5.60 1.10 -6.17
N PHE A 197 5.27 2.29 -5.69
CA PHE A 197 4.89 3.41 -6.52
C PHE A 197 5.84 4.60 -6.40
N ALA A 198 6.08 5.25 -7.54
CA ALA A 198 6.67 6.58 -7.60
C ALA A 198 5.54 7.59 -7.81
N ILE A 199 5.47 8.61 -6.96
CA ILE A 199 4.37 9.57 -6.90
C ILE A 199 4.93 10.98 -7.13
N ARG A 200 4.26 11.77 -7.97
CA ARG A 200 4.54 13.20 -8.18
C ARG A 200 3.25 13.96 -8.45
N LEU A 201 3.31 15.28 -8.40
CA LEU A 201 2.23 16.16 -8.83
C LEU A 201 2.52 16.75 -10.19
N VAL A 202 1.55 16.70 -11.08
CA VAL A 202 1.62 17.29 -12.42
C VAL A 202 0.51 18.31 -12.60
N MET A 203 0.82 19.39 -13.32
CA MET A 203 -0.18 20.40 -13.63
C MET A 203 -1.08 19.90 -14.76
N ARG A 204 -2.39 19.87 -14.52
CA ARG A 204 -3.41 19.56 -15.53
C ARG A 204 -4.59 20.50 -15.36
N HIS A 205 -4.99 21.17 -16.43
CA HIS A 205 -6.12 22.11 -16.41
C HIS A 205 -6.07 23.10 -15.22
N GLY A 206 -4.91 23.70 -14.98
CA GLY A 206 -4.70 24.68 -13.91
C GLY A 206 -4.67 24.14 -12.49
N LYS A 207 -4.72 22.81 -12.29
CA LYS A 207 -4.68 22.17 -10.98
C LYS A 207 -3.55 21.13 -10.91
N TYR A 208 -2.96 20.99 -9.72
CA TYR A 208 -2.04 19.90 -9.45
C TYR A 208 -2.81 18.60 -9.19
N VAL A 209 -2.48 17.56 -9.94
CA VAL A 209 -3.07 16.23 -9.86
C VAL A 209 -1.96 15.21 -9.61
N ALA A 210 -2.22 14.25 -8.76
CA ALA A 210 -1.28 13.19 -8.49
C ALA A 210 -1.11 12.27 -9.71
N GLU A 211 0.14 12.07 -10.11
CA GLU A 211 0.55 11.09 -11.09
C GLU A 211 1.35 9.99 -10.40
N THR A 212 0.96 8.75 -10.63
CA THR A 212 1.63 7.58 -10.05
C THR A 212 2.16 6.68 -11.13
N ARG A 213 3.37 6.17 -10.93
CA ARG A 213 4.01 5.14 -11.75
C ARG A 213 4.40 3.95 -10.90
N VAL A 214 4.39 2.78 -11.49
CA VAL A 214 4.96 1.58 -10.85
C VAL A 214 6.48 1.66 -10.93
N ARG A 215 7.17 1.33 -9.85
CA ARG A 215 8.64 1.33 -9.82
C ARG A 215 9.20 0.31 -10.81
N VAL A 216 10.31 0.67 -11.47
CA VAL A 216 10.92 -0.15 -12.51
C VAL A 216 11.35 -1.53 -11.97
N GLU A 217 11.86 -1.57 -10.73
CA GLU A 217 12.26 -2.80 -10.05
C GLU A 217 11.07 -3.74 -9.88
N ARG A 218 9.91 -3.18 -9.50
CA ARG A 218 8.67 -3.96 -9.35
C ARG A 218 8.16 -4.47 -10.69
N CYS A 219 8.22 -3.64 -11.74
CA CYS A 219 7.87 -4.07 -13.09
C CYS A 219 8.73 -5.26 -13.56
N ARG A 220 10.04 -5.20 -13.30
CA ARG A 220 10.97 -6.31 -13.61
C ARG A 220 10.65 -7.57 -12.81
N ALA A 221 10.38 -7.43 -11.52
CA ALA A 221 10.00 -8.56 -10.66
C ALA A 221 8.72 -9.25 -11.14
N ILE A 222 7.69 -8.47 -11.50
CA ILE A 222 6.43 -8.99 -12.06
C ILE A 222 6.69 -9.75 -13.37
N LYS A 223 7.51 -9.21 -14.26
CA LYS A 223 7.87 -9.90 -15.52
C LYS A 223 8.51 -11.26 -15.24
N LEU A 224 9.43 -11.34 -14.28
CA LEU A 224 10.06 -12.60 -13.89
C LEU A 224 9.09 -13.58 -13.23
N GLU A 225 8.22 -13.10 -12.35
CA GLU A 225 7.20 -13.90 -11.68
C GLU A 225 6.23 -14.54 -12.70
N LEU A 226 5.75 -13.74 -13.66
CA LEU A 226 4.88 -14.22 -14.74
C LEU A 226 5.58 -15.20 -15.67
N LYS A 227 6.87 -14.97 -16.02
CA LYS A 227 7.64 -15.93 -16.81
C LYS A 227 7.81 -17.26 -16.09
N LYS A 228 8.10 -17.25 -14.78
CA LYS A 228 8.21 -18.46 -13.97
C LYS A 228 6.88 -19.21 -13.91
N ALA A 229 5.78 -18.50 -13.67
CA ALA A 229 4.45 -19.08 -13.64
C ALA A 229 4.06 -19.69 -15.00
N PHE A 230 4.36 -19.01 -16.11
CA PHE A 230 4.08 -19.51 -17.44
C PHE A 230 4.92 -20.77 -17.78
N LYS A 231 6.19 -20.81 -17.40
CA LYS A 231 7.02 -22.03 -17.55
C LYS A 231 6.43 -23.23 -16.80
N ARG A 232 5.82 -23.00 -15.61
CA ARG A 232 5.09 -24.07 -14.89
C ARG A 232 3.89 -24.56 -15.70
N VAL A 233 3.12 -23.65 -16.30
CA VAL A 233 2.02 -24.03 -17.20
C VAL A 233 2.51 -24.94 -18.33
N MET A 234 3.63 -24.58 -18.97
CA MET A 234 4.21 -25.36 -20.08
C MET A 234 4.68 -26.76 -19.66
N ALA A 235 5.23 -26.90 -18.45
CA ALA A 235 5.72 -28.16 -17.90
C ALA A 235 4.64 -28.94 -17.12
N SER A 236 3.39 -28.44 -17.09
CA SER A 236 2.36 -28.95 -16.20
C SER A 236 1.83 -30.33 -16.61
N LYS A 237 1.68 -31.20 -15.61
CA LYS A 237 0.89 -32.41 -15.69
C LYS A 237 -0.60 -32.15 -15.45
N ASN A 238 -0.92 -31.11 -14.65
CA ASN A 238 -2.29 -30.66 -14.37
C ASN A 238 -2.52 -29.24 -14.94
N ILE A 239 -2.79 -29.19 -16.23
CA ILE A 239 -2.89 -27.93 -16.99
C ILE A 239 -3.99 -27.00 -16.44
N VAL A 240 -5.12 -27.54 -16.03
CA VAL A 240 -6.25 -26.77 -15.50
C VAL A 240 -5.86 -25.96 -14.26
N LYS A 241 -5.19 -26.63 -13.31
CA LYS A 241 -4.74 -26.01 -12.06
C LYS A 241 -3.70 -24.90 -12.32
N ASP A 242 -2.70 -25.18 -13.15
CA ASP A 242 -1.61 -24.24 -13.38
C ASP A 242 -2.01 -23.06 -14.26
N VAL A 243 -2.90 -23.26 -15.23
CA VAL A 243 -3.50 -22.15 -15.99
C VAL A 243 -4.39 -21.28 -15.08
N ALA A 244 -5.19 -21.87 -14.21
CA ALA A 244 -5.97 -21.12 -13.24
C ALA A 244 -5.07 -20.29 -12.31
N ALA A 245 -3.98 -20.86 -11.81
CA ALA A 245 -3.00 -20.15 -10.97
C ALA A 245 -2.34 -18.99 -11.74
N TYR A 246 -1.94 -19.18 -12.99
CA TYR A 246 -1.39 -18.13 -13.84
C TYR A 246 -2.41 -17.00 -14.09
N ASN A 247 -3.64 -17.36 -14.44
CA ASN A 247 -4.72 -16.40 -14.68
C ASN A 247 -5.08 -15.59 -13.42
N ASN A 248 -5.04 -16.24 -12.26
CA ASN A 248 -5.24 -15.57 -10.96
C ASN A 248 -4.11 -14.59 -10.65
N LEU A 249 -2.87 -14.93 -10.99
CA LEU A 249 -1.72 -14.05 -10.84
C LEU A 249 -1.89 -12.76 -11.68
N ILE A 250 -2.30 -12.89 -12.95
CA ILE A 250 -2.62 -11.73 -13.79
C ILE A 250 -3.75 -10.89 -13.16
N GLY A 251 -4.81 -11.55 -12.67
CA GLY A 251 -5.92 -10.88 -11.99
C GLY A 251 -5.47 -10.13 -10.72
N ARG A 252 -4.52 -10.70 -9.95
CA ARG A 252 -3.93 -10.04 -8.78
C ARG A 252 -3.23 -8.75 -9.17
N PHE A 253 -2.34 -8.77 -10.16
CA PHE A 253 -1.66 -7.58 -10.63
C PHE A 253 -2.62 -6.49 -11.10
N ARG A 254 -3.71 -6.87 -11.77
CA ARG A 254 -4.75 -5.92 -12.16
C ARG A 254 -5.36 -5.22 -10.94
N ARG A 255 -5.65 -5.94 -9.87
CA ARG A 255 -6.21 -5.36 -8.64
C ARG A 255 -5.21 -4.47 -7.91
N ASP A 256 -3.96 -4.93 -7.78
CA ASP A 256 -2.92 -4.26 -7.00
C ASP A 256 -2.51 -2.92 -7.63
N PHE A 257 -2.51 -2.84 -8.96
CA PHE A 257 -2.05 -1.64 -9.67
C PHE A 257 -3.17 -0.81 -10.32
N ARG A 258 -4.43 -1.09 -10.00
CA ARG A 258 -5.60 -0.41 -10.62
C ARG A 258 -5.61 1.12 -10.43
N TYR A 259 -4.92 1.64 -9.43
CA TYR A 259 -4.83 3.08 -9.15
C TYR A 259 -3.54 3.73 -9.67
N ALA A 260 -2.66 2.99 -10.32
CA ALA A 260 -1.50 3.58 -10.98
C ALA A 260 -1.95 4.34 -12.23
N THR A 261 -1.79 5.67 -12.22
CA THR A 261 -2.35 6.56 -13.27
C THR A 261 -1.63 6.44 -14.61
N ARG A 262 -0.41 5.92 -14.63
CA ARG A 262 0.41 5.71 -15.83
C ARG A 262 0.70 4.23 -16.08
N ILE A 263 -0.21 3.37 -15.69
CA ILE A 263 -0.04 1.91 -15.77
C ILE A 263 0.26 1.43 -17.21
N ASN A 264 -0.37 2.04 -18.21
CA ASN A 264 -0.15 1.65 -19.60
C ASN A 264 1.26 2.00 -20.09
N ASP A 265 1.83 3.11 -19.63
CA ASP A 265 3.20 3.50 -19.98
C ASP A 265 4.19 2.57 -19.31
N ASP A 266 3.94 2.22 -18.04
CA ASP A 266 4.84 1.40 -17.22
C ASP A 266 4.79 -0.09 -17.62
N PHE A 267 3.60 -0.62 -17.84
CA PHE A 267 3.38 -2.03 -18.15
C PHE A 267 3.20 -2.32 -19.64
N GLY A 268 2.81 -1.33 -20.45
CA GLY A 268 2.45 -1.57 -21.85
C GLY A 268 3.56 -2.25 -22.64
N ARG A 269 4.80 -1.77 -22.49
CA ARG A 269 5.98 -2.39 -23.13
C ARG A 269 6.27 -3.77 -22.56
N ILE A 270 6.30 -3.89 -21.22
CA ILE A 270 6.60 -5.16 -20.53
C ILE A 270 5.51 -6.19 -20.81
N ALA A 271 4.26 -5.78 -20.80
CA ALA A 271 3.12 -6.64 -21.12
C ALA A 271 3.21 -7.16 -22.55
N ARG A 272 3.51 -6.29 -23.51
CA ARG A 272 3.70 -6.68 -24.92
C ARG A 272 4.87 -7.65 -25.08
N GLU A 273 6.03 -7.33 -24.53
CA GLU A 273 7.21 -8.20 -24.55
C GLU A 273 6.94 -9.57 -23.92
N LEU A 274 6.23 -9.60 -22.79
CA LEU A 274 5.86 -10.85 -22.12
C LEU A 274 4.88 -11.66 -22.97
N ASP A 275 3.88 -11.01 -23.52
CA ASP A 275 2.86 -11.69 -24.34
C ASP A 275 3.45 -12.24 -25.64
N ILE A 276 4.39 -11.53 -26.26
CA ILE A 276 5.16 -12.04 -27.42
C ILE A 276 6.03 -13.23 -27.00
N TRP A 277 6.71 -13.12 -25.88
CA TRP A 277 7.52 -14.23 -25.37
C TRP A 277 6.66 -15.48 -25.06
N CYS A 278 5.50 -15.32 -24.41
CA CYS A 278 4.56 -16.43 -24.18
C CYS A 278 4.10 -17.07 -25.51
N TYR A 279 3.80 -16.25 -26.50
CA TYR A 279 3.42 -16.72 -27.82
C TYR A 279 4.52 -17.61 -28.42
N HIS A 280 5.76 -17.15 -28.43
CA HIS A 280 6.88 -17.96 -28.95
C HIS A 280 7.10 -19.25 -28.17
N GLN A 281 6.84 -19.28 -26.87
CA GLN A 281 6.93 -20.54 -26.11
C GLN A 281 5.84 -21.54 -26.55
N LEU A 282 4.62 -21.06 -26.81
CA LEU A 282 3.51 -21.90 -27.26
C LEU A 282 3.74 -22.45 -28.68
N THR A 283 4.30 -21.64 -29.58
CA THR A 283 4.50 -22.01 -30.98
C THR A 283 5.70 -22.95 -31.16
N ARG A 284 6.77 -22.81 -30.36
CA ARG A 284 7.95 -23.71 -30.44
C ARG A 284 7.65 -25.16 -30.08
N ASP A 285 6.63 -25.39 -29.28
CA ASP A 285 6.33 -26.72 -28.75
C ASP A 285 5.36 -27.53 -29.63
N ASN A 286 4.97 -27.00 -30.81
CA ASN A 286 3.92 -27.58 -31.69
C ASN A 286 2.67 -28.04 -30.91
N ARG A 287 2.53 -27.59 -29.67
CA ARG A 287 1.44 -27.93 -28.79
C ARG A 287 0.36 -26.88 -29.02
N CYS A 288 -0.78 -27.33 -29.44
CA CYS A 288 -2.04 -26.67 -29.73
C CYS A 288 -2.29 -25.36 -29.01
N GLY A 289 -1.43 -24.34 -29.20
CA GLY A 289 -1.68 -22.98 -28.79
C GLY A 289 -2.19 -22.17 -29.97
N TYR A 290 -3.38 -21.69 -29.91
CA TYR A 290 -3.93 -20.83 -30.94
C TYR A 290 -4.53 -19.55 -30.34
N HIS A 291 -4.57 -18.51 -31.17
CA HIS A 291 -5.26 -17.29 -30.83
C HIS A 291 -6.70 -17.37 -31.33
N LYS A 292 -7.65 -17.15 -30.44
CA LYS A 292 -9.04 -16.97 -30.78
C LYS A 292 -9.41 -15.52 -30.51
N LYS A 293 -10.02 -14.86 -31.49
CA LYS A 293 -10.71 -13.59 -31.25
C LYS A 293 -11.97 -13.88 -30.45
N ASP A 294 -12.13 -13.18 -29.33
CA ASP A 294 -13.31 -13.20 -28.50
C ASP A 294 -13.78 -11.74 -28.37
N GLY A 295 -14.66 -11.33 -29.29
CA GLY A 295 -15.00 -9.92 -29.50
C GLY A 295 -13.74 -9.10 -29.88
N ASP A 296 -13.51 -7.99 -29.15
CA ASP A 296 -12.34 -7.11 -29.32
C ASP A 296 -11.06 -7.62 -28.63
N SER A 297 -11.11 -8.77 -27.96
CA SER A 297 -9.98 -9.33 -27.22
C SER A 297 -9.42 -10.57 -27.91
N THR A 298 -8.08 -10.68 -27.88
CA THR A 298 -7.38 -11.88 -28.34
C THR A 298 -7.19 -12.83 -27.16
N VAL A 299 -7.79 -13.98 -27.22
CA VAL A 299 -7.69 -15.04 -26.22
C VAL A 299 -6.69 -16.10 -26.69
N ARG A 300 -5.80 -16.50 -25.81
CA ARG A 300 -4.87 -17.62 -26.05
C ARG A 300 -5.43 -18.90 -25.46
N VAL A 301 -5.38 -19.94 -26.23
CA VAL A 301 -5.81 -21.27 -25.78
C VAL A 301 -4.59 -22.21 -25.83
N TYR A 302 -4.35 -22.95 -24.76
CA TYR A 302 -3.32 -23.96 -24.67
C TYR A 302 -3.90 -25.23 -24.05
N ARG A 303 -3.82 -26.34 -24.77
CA ARG A 303 -4.42 -27.63 -24.37
C ARG A 303 -5.89 -27.49 -23.90
N GLY A 304 -6.68 -26.74 -24.63
CA GLY A 304 -8.10 -26.49 -24.33
C GLY A 304 -8.36 -25.46 -23.20
N GLN A 305 -7.32 -24.91 -22.55
CA GLN A 305 -7.46 -23.93 -21.47
C GLN A 305 -7.15 -22.52 -21.95
N VAL A 306 -7.99 -21.56 -21.51
CA VAL A 306 -7.82 -20.14 -21.83
C VAL A 306 -6.74 -19.50 -20.95
N ILE A 307 -5.70 -18.95 -21.58
CA ILE A 307 -4.64 -18.22 -20.91
C ILE A 307 -4.84 -16.71 -21.11
N LYS A 308 -5.01 -15.98 -20.02
CA LYS A 308 -5.14 -14.52 -20.04
C LYS A 308 -3.83 -13.87 -20.49
N THR A 309 -3.96 -12.80 -21.29
CA THR A 309 -2.84 -11.96 -21.67
C THR A 309 -2.72 -10.79 -20.70
N LEU A 310 -1.51 -10.33 -20.43
CA LEU A 310 -1.31 -9.17 -19.57
C LEU A 310 -1.69 -7.89 -20.32
N TYR A 311 -1.33 -7.78 -21.59
CA TYR A 311 -1.63 -6.61 -22.44
C TYR A 311 -3.14 -6.45 -22.69
N GLY A 312 -3.86 -7.54 -22.93
CA GLY A 312 -5.32 -7.54 -23.12
C GLY A 312 -6.12 -7.34 -21.83
N THR A 313 -5.45 -7.33 -20.67
CA THR A 313 -6.10 -7.14 -19.39
C THR A 313 -6.32 -5.64 -19.12
N ALA A 314 -7.58 -5.23 -18.98
CA ALA A 314 -7.89 -3.84 -18.61
C ALA A 314 -7.48 -3.57 -17.17
N PHE A 315 -6.50 -2.68 -16.97
CA PHE A 315 -6.04 -2.25 -15.64
C PHE A 315 -6.91 -1.16 -15.03
N PHE A 316 -7.66 -0.43 -15.85
CA PHE A 316 -8.51 0.67 -15.39
C PHE A 316 -9.88 0.18 -14.94
N ALA A 317 -10.41 0.83 -13.90
CA ALA A 317 -11.81 0.64 -13.55
C ALA A 317 -12.71 1.14 -14.69
N PRO A 318 -13.85 0.49 -14.96
CA PRO A 318 -14.72 0.84 -16.09
C PRO A 318 -15.16 2.30 -16.14
N HIS A 319 -15.31 2.94 -14.98
CA HIS A 319 -15.67 4.37 -14.88
C HIS A 319 -14.55 5.35 -15.26
N MET A 320 -13.29 4.89 -15.37
CA MET A 320 -12.18 5.71 -15.87
C MET A 320 -12.04 5.71 -17.41
N LYS A 321 -12.80 4.86 -18.11
CA LYS A 321 -12.81 4.82 -19.57
C LYS A 321 -13.64 5.94 -20.21
N LYS A 322 -14.40 6.69 -19.43
CA LYS A 322 -15.24 7.79 -19.93
C LYS A 322 -14.60 9.14 -19.62
N ARG A 323 -13.39 9.40 -20.16
CA ARG A 323 -12.89 10.77 -20.31
C ARG A 323 -11.92 10.84 -21.49
#